data_36efec886dd37502485deeee90ed89e0
#
_entry.id   36efec886dd37502485deeee90ed89e0
#
_cell.length_a   1.000
_cell.length_b   1.000
_cell.length_c   1.000
_cell.angle_alpha   90.00
_cell.angle_beta   90.00
_cell.angle_gamma   90.00
#
_symmetry.space_group_name_H-M   'P 1'
#
loop_
_entity.id
_entity.type
_entity.pdbx_description
1 polymer ?
#
loop_
_entity_poly.entity_id
_entity_poly.type
_entity_poly.pdbx_seq_one_letter_code
_entity_poly.pdbx_strand_id
1 'polypeptide(L)'
;MATYKDIRKVVLAYSGGLDTSIILKWLQTELGAEVVTFTADLGQGDELEPARKKAEMLGIKEIYIEDLREEFARDFVFPMFRANALYEGTYLLGTSIARPLISKRLVEIAAETGADAIAHGATGKGNDQVRFELSAYALNPDIKVIAPWRDWTFKSRTDLINFAEQHQIPVPKDKQGEAPFSVDANLLHSSSEGKVLEDPWSEPPEYVHQRTVSPFDAPDQPTEITIGFKRGDAVSLDGEALSPATLLAALNDLGRDNGIGRLDLVENRFVGMKSRGIYETPGGTILIAAHRAIESLTLDRGAAHLKDELMPRYAELIYNGFWFSPEREMLQALIDRSQEDVEGEVRLKLYKGNVIVTGRRSGKSLYSDALVTFEDDHGAYDQKDAAGFIRLNALRLRTLAARKRG
;
A
#
# COMPACT_ATOMS: atom_id res chain seq x y z
N MET A 1 -1.00 -18.99 28.46
CA MET A 1 -0.53 -18.19 29.63
C MET A 1 0.89 -18.59 30.12
N ALA A 2 1.34 -19.83 29.97
CA ALA A 2 2.72 -20.18 30.36
C ALA A 2 3.82 -19.45 29.55
N THR A 3 3.52 -19.00 28.38
CA THR A 3 4.47 -18.41 27.40
C THR A 3 4.91 -16.98 27.74
N TYR A 4 4.16 -16.24 28.56
CA TYR A 4 4.36 -14.80 28.79
C TYR A 4 4.76 -14.43 30.23
N LYS A 5 5.17 -15.41 31.08
CA LYS A 5 5.42 -15.19 32.50
C LYS A 5 6.51 -14.19 32.87
N ASP A 6 7.41 -13.89 31.92
CA ASP A 6 8.55 -13.00 32.14
C ASP A 6 8.38 -11.61 31.49
N ILE A 7 7.18 -11.30 30.97
CA ILE A 7 6.92 -10.02 30.32
C ILE A 7 6.36 -9.05 31.37
N ARG A 8 7.05 -7.92 31.53
CA ARG A 8 6.68 -6.86 32.47
C ARG A 8 6.21 -5.59 31.79
N LYS A 9 6.76 -5.28 30.62
CA LYS A 9 6.42 -4.07 29.86
C LYS A 9 6.22 -4.41 28.39
N VAL A 10 5.15 -3.87 27.77
CA VAL A 10 4.73 -4.17 26.39
C VAL A 10 4.42 -2.89 25.65
N VAL A 11 4.91 -2.75 24.41
CA VAL A 11 4.46 -1.68 23.49
C VAL A 11 3.34 -2.24 22.61
N LEU A 12 2.18 -1.65 22.69
CA LEU A 12 0.98 -2.04 21.93
C LEU A 12 0.75 -1.14 20.71
N ALA A 13 0.63 -1.74 19.52
CA ALA A 13 0.06 -1.05 18.35
C ALA A 13 -1.42 -0.74 18.65
N TYR A 14 -1.72 0.53 18.89
CA TYR A 14 -2.99 0.98 19.42
C TYR A 14 -3.73 1.89 18.44
N SER A 15 -4.90 1.47 17.97
CA SER A 15 -5.75 2.25 17.07
C SER A 15 -6.86 3.04 17.80
N GLY A 16 -7.05 2.82 19.11
CA GLY A 16 -8.20 3.36 19.84
C GLY A 16 -9.52 2.62 19.57
N GLY A 17 -9.53 1.64 18.65
CA GLY A 17 -10.68 0.79 18.37
C GLY A 17 -11.05 -0.13 19.54
N LEU A 18 -12.18 -0.83 19.42
CA LEU A 18 -12.67 -1.73 20.47
C LEU A 18 -11.64 -2.84 20.75
N ASP A 19 -11.18 -3.53 19.70
CA ASP A 19 -10.30 -4.68 19.83
C ASP A 19 -8.98 -4.31 20.51
N THR A 20 -8.31 -3.24 20.06
CA THR A 20 -7.06 -2.78 20.67
C THR A 20 -7.21 -2.28 22.09
N SER A 21 -8.39 -1.72 22.44
CA SER A 21 -8.70 -1.30 23.83
C SER A 21 -8.94 -2.50 24.74
N ILE A 22 -9.55 -3.57 24.24
CA ILE A 22 -9.68 -4.83 24.96
C ILE A 22 -8.31 -5.48 25.16
N ILE A 23 -7.47 -5.50 24.11
CA ILE A 23 -6.10 -6.00 24.20
C ILE A 23 -5.30 -5.25 25.24
N LEU A 24 -5.37 -3.91 25.25
CA LEU A 24 -4.71 -3.07 26.24
C LEU A 24 -5.09 -3.52 27.65
N LYS A 25 -6.39 -3.64 27.91
CA LYS A 25 -6.90 -4.03 29.22
C LYS A 25 -6.52 -5.45 29.60
N TRP A 26 -6.58 -6.36 28.66
CA TRP A 26 -6.18 -7.76 28.83
C TRP A 26 -4.68 -7.88 29.20
N LEU A 27 -3.80 -7.12 28.54
CA LEU A 27 -2.37 -7.05 28.90
C LEU A 27 -2.16 -6.56 30.33
N GLN A 28 -2.93 -5.58 30.78
CA GLN A 28 -2.87 -5.06 32.15
C GLN A 28 -3.38 -6.06 33.19
N THR A 29 -4.50 -6.76 32.92
CA THR A 29 -5.19 -7.59 33.93
C THR A 29 -4.72 -9.03 33.93
N GLU A 30 -4.54 -9.63 32.76
CA GLU A 30 -4.18 -11.06 32.66
C GLU A 30 -2.68 -11.33 32.68
N LEU A 31 -1.88 -10.40 32.12
CA LEU A 31 -0.41 -10.51 32.19
C LEU A 31 0.20 -9.66 33.30
N GLY A 32 -0.53 -8.71 33.86
CA GLY A 32 0.01 -7.76 34.84
C GLY A 32 1.10 -6.85 34.26
N ALA A 33 1.11 -6.67 32.93
CA ALA A 33 2.14 -5.92 32.24
C ALA A 33 1.86 -4.40 32.27
N GLU A 34 2.93 -3.62 32.38
CA GLU A 34 2.88 -2.20 32.04
C GLU A 34 2.73 -2.05 30.52
N VAL A 35 1.78 -1.23 30.08
CA VAL A 35 1.49 -1.04 28.65
C VAL A 35 1.87 0.35 28.22
N VAL A 36 2.69 0.43 27.19
CA VAL A 36 2.97 1.61 26.39
C VAL A 36 2.11 1.55 25.13
N THR A 37 1.43 2.60 24.75
CA THR A 37 0.65 2.62 23.51
C THR A 37 1.36 3.40 22.42
N PHE A 38 1.32 2.88 21.21
CA PHE A 38 1.82 3.55 20.01
C PHE A 38 0.75 3.62 18.95
N THR A 39 0.48 4.82 18.46
CA THR A 39 -0.41 5.12 17.33
C THR A 39 0.39 5.87 16.27
N ALA A 40 0.50 5.30 15.09
CA ALA A 40 1.12 5.96 13.94
C ALA A 40 0.09 6.86 13.24
N ASP A 41 0.41 8.12 12.99
CA ASP A 41 -0.28 8.93 12.00
C ASP A 41 0.31 8.62 10.62
N LEU A 42 -0.43 7.87 9.83
CA LEU A 42 -0.13 7.56 8.43
C LEU A 42 -1.10 8.26 7.47
N GLY A 43 -1.85 9.28 7.94
CA GLY A 43 -2.86 9.98 7.16
C GLY A 43 -4.23 9.31 7.15
N GLN A 44 -4.59 8.59 8.22
CA GLN A 44 -5.90 7.96 8.39
C GLN A 44 -7.02 8.94 8.78
N GLY A 45 -6.67 10.17 9.20
CA GLY A 45 -7.64 11.21 9.57
C GLY A 45 -7.84 11.41 11.07
N ASP A 46 -9.07 11.70 11.50
CA ASP A 46 -9.40 12.24 12.85
C ASP A 46 -9.33 11.23 14.02
N GLU A 47 -8.77 10.04 13.84
CA GLU A 47 -8.79 8.97 14.85
C GLU A 47 -7.74 9.15 15.98
N LEU A 48 -6.80 10.07 15.86
CA LEU A 48 -5.62 10.19 16.73
C LEU A 48 -5.98 10.70 18.13
N GLU A 49 -6.71 11.82 18.24
CA GLU A 49 -7.10 12.39 19.54
C GLU A 49 -8.09 11.52 20.32
N PRO A 50 -9.10 10.89 19.68
CA PRO A 50 -9.92 9.90 20.35
C PRO A 50 -9.12 8.71 20.90
N ALA A 51 -8.09 8.24 20.17
CA ALA A 51 -7.21 7.16 20.62
C ALA A 51 -6.41 7.57 21.86
N ARG A 52 -5.82 8.79 21.88
CA ARG A 52 -5.12 9.34 23.05
C ARG A 52 -6.00 9.35 24.28
N LYS A 53 -7.16 10.02 24.18
CA LYS A 53 -8.11 10.15 25.31
C LYS A 53 -8.52 8.79 25.87
N LYS A 54 -8.73 7.81 25.00
CA LYS A 54 -9.13 6.47 25.41
C LYS A 54 -7.99 5.72 26.11
N ALA A 55 -6.74 5.88 25.65
CA ALA A 55 -5.57 5.32 26.32
C ALA A 55 -5.40 5.95 27.72
N GLU A 56 -5.54 7.26 27.85
CA GLU A 56 -5.50 7.97 29.12
C GLU A 56 -6.58 7.48 30.09
N MET A 57 -7.83 7.32 29.64
CA MET A 57 -8.94 6.77 30.42
C MET A 57 -8.66 5.34 30.91
N LEU A 58 -7.90 4.55 30.15
CA LEU A 58 -7.49 3.19 30.51
C LEU A 58 -6.22 3.18 31.40
N GLY A 59 -5.75 4.35 31.84
CA GLY A 59 -4.65 4.50 32.79
C GLY A 59 -3.25 4.39 32.20
N ILE A 60 -3.11 4.56 30.89
CA ILE A 60 -1.80 4.56 30.22
C ILE A 60 -1.06 5.86 30.53
N LYS A 61 0.22 5.74 30.87
CA LYS A 61 1.11 6.88 31.19
C LYS A 61 2.05 7.22 30.04
N GLU A 62 2.49 6.22 29.28
CA GLU A 62 3.38 6.37 28.13
C GLU A 62 2.59 6.16 26.85
N ILE A 63 2.28 7.27 26.16
CA ILE A 63 1.45 7.31 24.94
C ILE A 63 2.26 7.97 23.84
N TYR A 64 2.59 7.21 22.81
CA TYR A 64 3.26 7.68 21.61
C TYR A 64 2.21 7.85 20.50
N ILE A 65 2.11 9.06 19.97
CA ILE A 65 1.36 9.35 18.73
C ILE A 65 2.30 10.14 17.84
N GLU A 66 2.70 9.58 16.73
CA GLU A 66 3.76 10.14 15.90
C GLU A 66 3.30 10.32 14.45
N ASP A 67 3.59 11.48 13.90
CA ASP A 67 3.37 11.79 12.49
C ASP A 67 4.46 11.10 11.64
N LEU A 68 4.09 10.02 10.98
CA LEU A 68 4.95 9.24 10.11
C LEU A 68 4.57 9.36 8.62
N ARG A 69 3.72 10.33 8.26
CA ARG A 69 3.21 10.48 6.89
C ARG A 69 4.33 10.70 5.87
N GLU A 70 5.31 11.53 6.22
CA GLU A 70 6.42 11.83 5.32
C GLU A 70 7.36 10.62 5.17
N GLU A 71 7.71 9.93 6.25
CA GLU A 71 8.50 8.70 6.20
C GLU A 71 7.76 7.61 5.42
N PHE A 72 6.45 7.46 5.66
CA PHE A 72 5.61 6.51 4.95
C PHE A 72 5.62 6.73 3.44
N ALA A 73 5.39 7.97 3.01
CA ALA A 73 5.37 8.30 1.58
C ALA A 73 6.76 8.13 0.95
N ARG A 74 7.80 8.73 1.56
CA ARG A 74 9.15 8.79 0.99
C ARG A 74 9.85 7.44 0.98
N ASP A 75 9.81 6.69 2.09
CA ASP A 75 10.67 5.52 2.31
C ASP A 75 9.96 4.18 2.08
N PHE A 76 8.62 4.19 1.97
CA PHE A 76 7.83 2.98 1.75
C PHE A 76 6.99 3.06 0.47
N VAL A 77 6.18 4.08 0.29
CA VAL A 77 5.25 4.20 -0.85
C VAL A 77 6.00 4.50 -2.15
N PHE A 78 6.88 5.49 -2.19
CA PHE A 78 7.59 5.88 -3.41
C PHE A 78 8.54 4.80 -3.93
N PRO A 79 9.33 4.09 -3.09
CA PRO A 79 10.09 2.92 -3.53
C PRO A 79 9.22 1.84 -4.21
N MET A 80 8.02 1.63 -3.69
CA MET A 80 7.04 0.72 -4.29
C MET A 80 6.53 1.22 -5.65
N PHE A 81 6.29 2.54 -5.80
CA PHE A 81 5.91 3.14 -7.08
C PHE A 81 7.02 3.07 -8.13
N ARG A 82 8.29 3.25 -7.73
CA ARG A 82 9.43 3.02 -8.65
C ARG A 82 9.41 1.62 -9.26
N ALA A 83 8.95 0.62 -8.50
CA ALA A 83 8.76 -0.74 -8.98
C ALA A 83 7.51 -0.93 -9.86
N ASN A 84 6.58 0.04 -9.92
CA ASN A 84 5.22 -0.13 -10.44
C ASN A 84 4.48 -1.30 -9.77
N ALA A 85 4.69 -1.51 -8.46
CA ALA A 85 4.22 -2.69 -7.76
C ALA A 85 2.68 -2.75 -7.69
N LEU A 86 2.13 -3.82 -8.25
CA LEU A 86 0.70 -4.14 -8.23
C LEU A 86 0.56 -5.62 -7.86
N TYR A 87 -0.01 -5.90 -6.69
CA TYR A 87 -0.32 -7.28 -6.33
C TYR A 87 -1.50 -7.78 -7.17
N GLU A 88 -1.35 -8.98 -7.74
CA GLU A 88 -2.31 -9.57 -8.69
C GLU A 88 -2.70 -8.63 -9.85
N GLY A 89 -1.78 -7.73 -10.22
CA GLY A 89 -1.93 -6.83 -11.36
C GLY A 89 -2.79 -5.58 -11.11
N THR A 90 -3.39 -5.42 -9.92
CA THR A 90 -4.34 -4.33 -9.65
C THR A 90 -4.18 -3.67 -8.29
N TYR A 91 -3.85 -4.39 -7.23
CA TYR A 91 -3.85 -3.89 -5.87
C TYR A 91 -2.57 -3.11 -5.52
N LEU A 92 -2.71 -1.85 -5.12
CA LEU A 92 -1.63 -0.92 -4.78
C LEU A 92 -1.06 -1.09 -3.34
N LEU A 93 -1.33 -2.20 -2.66
CA LEU A 93 -0.63 -2.67 -1.46
C LEU A 93 -0.72 -1.74 -0.22
N GLY A 94 -1.70 -0.84 -0.15
CA GLY A 94 -1.73 0.20 0.89
C GLY A 94 -1.70 -0.29 2.33
N THR A 95 -2.45 -1.36 2.67
CA THR A 95 -2.37 -1.99 3.99
C THR A 95 -1.02 -2.70 4.19
N SER A 96 -0.56 -3.43 3.15
CA SER A 96 0.65 -4.23 3.23
C SER A 96 1.90 -3.40 3.48
N ILE A 97 1.99 -2.22 2.86
CA ILE A 97 3.16 -1.34 2.97
C ILE A 97 3.17 -0.50 4.26
N ALA A 98 2.02 -0.34 4.93
CA ALA A 98 1.93 0.39 6.19
C ALA A 98 2.48 -0.40 7.38
N ARG A 99 2.25 -1.71 7.42
CA ARG A 99 2.61 -2.56 8.57
C ARG A 99 4.12 -2.63 8.86
N PRO A 100 5.02 -2.70 7.86
CA PRO A 100 6.46 -2.65 8.11
C PRO A 100 6.93 -1.38 8.82
N LEU A 101 6.41 -0.21 8.46
CA LEU A 101 6.74 1.05 9.12
C LEU A 101 6.24 1.07 10.57
N ILE A 102 4.98 0.67 10.80
CA ILE A 102 4.41 0.60 12.15
C ILE A 102 5.24 -0.38 13.00
N SER A 103 5.59 -1.55 12.46
CA SER A 103 6.38 -2.55 13.17
C SER A 103 7.79 -2.07 13.48
N LYS A 104 8.44 -1.35 12.55
CA LYS A 104 9.73 -0.71 12.77
C LYS A 104 9.67 0.20 14.00
N ARG A 105 8.69 1.10 14.04
CA ARG A 105 8.58 2.04 15.14
C ARG A 105 8.20 1.39 16.47
N LEU A 106 7.37 0.33 16.45
CA LEU A 106 7.09 -0.48 17.65
C LEU A 106 8.36 -1.08 18.26
N VAL A 107 9.25 -1.63 17.44
CA VAL A 107 10.52 -2.21 17.88
C VAL A 107 11.46 -1.13 18.43
N GLU A 108 11.52 0.05 17.80
CA GLU A 108 12.31 1.18 18.28
C GLU A 108 11.79 1.70 19.62
N ILE A 109 10.48 1.90 19.79
CA ILE A 109 9.88 2.31 21.06
C ILE A 109 10.11 1.24 22.15
N ALA A 110 10.06 -0.05 21.80
CA ALA A 110 10.35 -1.11 22.75
C ALA A 110 11.80 -1.01 23.27
N ALA A 111 12.75 -0.71 22.40
CA ALA A 111 14.14 -0.48 22.80
C ALA A 111 14.30 0.79 23.65
N GLU A 112 13.64 1.91 23.27
CA GLU A 112 13.67 3.18 23.99
C GLU A 112 13.09 3.09 25.42
N THR A 113 12.00 2.33 25.58
CA THR A 113 11.26 2.20 26.84
C THR A 113 11.70 1.01 27.67
N GLY A 114 12.62 0.18 27.16
CA GLY A 114 13.04 -1.06 27.82
C GLY A 114 11.91 -2.10 27.91
N ALA A 115 10.98 -2.11 26.95
CA ALA A 115 9.89 -3.07 26.91
C ALA A 115 10.37 -4.46 26.49
N ASP A 116 9.80 -5.49 27.12
CA ASP A 116 10.15 -6.90 26.87
C ASP A 116 9.52 -7.48 25.61
N ALA A 117 8.43 -6.84 25.14
CA ALA A 117 7.62 -7.33 24.04
C ALA A 117 6.90 -6.20 23.31
N ILE A 118 6.47 -6.50 22.07
CA ILE A 118 5.47 -5.74 21.34
C ILE A 118 4.16 -6.53 21.25
N ALA A 119 3.05 -5.84 21.07
CA ALA A 119 1.74 -6.44 20.86
C ALA A 119 0.98 -5.80 19.71
N HIS A 120 0.16 -6.58 19.01
CA HIS A 120 -0.72 -6.11 17.94
C HIS A 120 -2.10 -6.74 17.99
N GLY A 121 -3.08 -6.06 17.40
CA GLY A 121 -4.48 -6.49 17.32
C GLY A 121 -4.88 -7.23 16.05
N ALA A 122 -3.93 -7.64 15.22
CA ALA A 122 -4.24 -8.35 14.00
C ALA A 122 -4.82 -9.75 14.29
N THR A 123 -5.90 -10.10 13.58
CA THR A 123 -6.58 -11.39 13.74
C THR A 123 -5.77 -12.54 13.13
N GLY A 124 -5.94 -13.75 13.65
CA GLY A 124 -5.28 -14.96 13.15
C GLY A 124 -5.67 -15.38 11.71
N LYS A 125 -6.71 -14.77 11.14
CA LYS A 125 -7.18 -15.02 9.76
C LYS A 125 -6.63 -14.02 8.73
N GLY A 126 -6.05 -12.91 9.20
CA GLY A 126 -5.52 -11.84 8.35
C GLY A 126 -4.04 -11.97 8.05
N ASN A 127 -3.58 -11.33 6.98
CA ASN A 127 -2.16 -11.24 6.63
C ASN A 127 -1.39 -10.29 7.57
N ASP A 128 -2.07 -9.36 8.24
CA ASP A 128 -1.43 -8.31 9.01
C ASP A 128 -0.60 -8.84 10.17
N GLN A 129 -1.04 -9.94 10.82
CA GLN A 129 -0.21 -10.60 11.82
C GLN A 129 1.15 -11.03 11.26
N VAL A 130 1.17 -11.57 10.03
CA VAL A 130 2.41 -12.00 9.36
C VAL A 130 3.28 -10.78 9.08
N ARG A 131 2.71 -9.70 8.58
CA ARG A 131 3.42 -8.45 8.25
C ARG A 131 4.06 -7.80 9.46
N PHE A 132 3.32 -7.71 10.59
CA PHE A 132 3.86 -7.20 11.85
C PHE A 132 5.03 -8.05 12.36
N GLU A 133 4.83 -9.35 12.44
CA GLU A 133 5.79 -10.25 13.08
C GLU A 133 7.05 -10.46 12.23
N LEU A 134 6.92 -10.69 10.92
CA LEU A 134 8.10 -10.82 10.06
C LEU A 134 8.94 -9.53 10.04
N SER A 135 8.29 -8.36 10.04
CA SER A 135 9.00 -7.08 10.14
C SER A 135 9.72 -6.94 11.50
N ALA A 136 9.04 -7.28 12.60
CA ALA A 136 9.63 -7.20 13.92
C ALA A 136 10.83 -8.13 14.06
N TYR A 137 10.73 -9.41 13.65
CA TYR A 137 11.82 -10.38 13.74
C TYR A 137 13.00 -10.05 12.80
N ALA A 138 12.74 -9.41 11.67
CA ALA A 138 13.82 -8.95 10.79
C ALA A 138 14.64 -7.81 11.43
N LEU A 139 13.99 -6.96 12.23
CA LEU A 139 14.62 -5.81 12.88
C LEU A 139 15.22 -6.15 14.26
N ASN A 140 14.58 -7.06 14.99
CA ASN A 140 15.06 -7.55 16.27
C ASN A 140 14.64 -9.03 16.42
N PRO A 141 15.58 -9.99 16.20
CA PRO A 141 15.26 -11.41 16.23
C PRO A 141 14.85 -11.93 17.61
N ASP A 142 15.19 -11.21 18.68
CA ASP A 142 14.93 -11.62 20.07
C ASP A 142 13.64 -10.99 20.63
N ILE A 143 12.98 -10.09 19.89
CA ILE A 143 11.76 -9.43 20.35
C ILE A 143 10.62 -10.44 20.56
N LYS A 144 9.96 -10.37 21.69
CA LYS A 144 8.76 -11.17 21.93
C LYS A 144 7.55 -10.47 21.31
N VAL A 145 6.69 -11.22 20.63
CA VAL A 145 5.46 -10.70 20.04
C VAL A 145 4.26 -11.33 20.71
N ILE A 146 3.33 -10.50 21.16
CA ILE A 146 2.06 -10.90 21.75
C ILE A 146 0.96 -10.64 20.74
N ALA A 147 0.27 -11.71 20.32
CA ALA A 147 -0.86 -11.65 19.39
C ALA A 147 -2.12 -12.24 20.04
N PRO A 148 -2.86 -11.47 20.85
CA PRO A 148 -3.91 -12.00 21.72
C PRO A 148 -4.98 -12.79 20.99
N TRP A 149 -5.32 -12.45 19.75
CA TRP A 149 -6.29 -13.20 18.94
C TRP A 149 -5.94 -14.69 18.74
N ARG A 150 -4.70 -15.09 18.93
CA ARG A 150 -4.26 -16.50 18.90
C ARG A 150 -4.22 -17.15 20.27
N ASP A 151 -4.12 -16.34 21.33
CA ASP A 151 -3.74 -16.81 22.67
C ASP A 151 -4.87 -16.70 23.71
N TRP A 152 -5.78 -15.75 23.54
CA TRP A 152 -6.89 -15.54 24.48
C TRP A 152 -8.06 -16.52 24.27
N THR A 153 -8.94 -16.58 25.26
CA THR A 153 -10.07 -17.53 25.26
C THR A 153 -11.33 -16.98 24.58
N PHE A 154 -11.33 -15.71 24.19
CA PHE A 154 -12.48 -15.08 23.53
C PHE A 154 -12.70 -15.68 22.15
N LYS A 155 -13.93 -16.12 21.88
CA LYS A 155 -14.32 -16.80 20.63
C LYS A 155 -15.28 -15.98 19.76
N SER A 156 -15.86 -14.94 20.34
CA SER A 156 -16.90 -14.17 19.67
C SER A 156 -16.82 -12.67 20.01
N ARG A 157 -17.47 -11.86 19.15
CA ARG A 157 -17.64 -10.43 19.43
C ARG A 157 -18.42 -10.21 20.75
N THR A 158 -19.32 -11.11 21.08
CA THR A 158 -20.09 -11.06 22.35
C THR A 158 -19.14 -11.18 23.55
N ASP A 159 -18.17 -12.10 23.51
CA ASP A 159 -17.19 -12.26 24.59
C ASP A 159 -16.37 -10.96 24.76
N LEU A 160 -15.98 -10.31 23.64
CA LEU A 160 -15.26 -9.04 23.68
C LEU A 160 -16.11 -7.92 24.27
N ILE A 161 -17.38 -7.82 23.91
CA ILE A 161 -18.30 -6.83 24.46
C ILE A 161 -18.51 -7.06 25.97
N ASN A 162 -18.71 -8.29 26.40
CA ASN A 162 -18.87 -8.63 27.82
C ASN A 162 -17.62 -8.25 28.61
N PHE A 163 -16.41 -8.53 28.08
CA PHE A 163 -15.16 -8.12 28.70
C PHE A 163 -15.03 -6.59 28.76
N ALA A 164 -15.40 -5.90 27.69
CA ALA A 164 -15.40 -4.43 27.65
C ALA A 164 -16.34 -3.81 28.69
N GLU A 165 -17.57 -4.36 28.84
CA GLU A 165 -18.54 -3.91 29.85
C GLU A 165 -18.03 -4.17 31.27
N GLN A 166 -17.47 -5.36 31.55
CA GLN A 166 -16.91 -5.72 32.85
C GLN A 166 -15.78 -4.77 33.26
N HIS A 167 -14.99 -4.30 32.31
CA HIS A 167 -13.85 -3.41 32.55
C HIS A 167 -14.12 -1.94 32.24
N GLN A 168 -15.38 -1.56 32.01
CA GLN A 168 -15.83 -0.19 31.73
C GLN A 168 -15.11 0.45 30.53
N ILE A 169 -14.75 -0.37 29.53
CA ILE A 169 -14.19 0.12 28.28
C ILE A 169 -15.33 0.71 27.44
N PRO A 170 -15.24 1.98 27.00
CA PRO A 170 -16.27 2.56 26.15
C PRO A 170 -16.44 1.78 24.85
N VAL A 171 -17.61 1.16 24.68
CA VAL A 171 -17.98 0.50 23.43
C VAL A 171 -18.71 1.55 22.58
N PRO A 172 -18.26 1.83 21.35
CA PRO A 172 -19.03 2.65 20.43
C PRO A 172 -20.42 2.06 20.26
N LYS A 173 -21.45 2.86 20.44
CA LYS A 173 -22.80 2.45 20.07
C LYS A 173 -22.79 2.31 18.55
N ASP A 174 -22.91 1.07 18.05
CA ASP A 174 -23.13 0.85 16.63
C ASP A 174 -24.28 1.77 16.19
N LYS A 175 -24.07 2.55 15.14
CA LYS A 175 -25.17 3.30 14.52
C LYS A 175 -26.22 2.26 14.13
N GLN A 176 -27.40 2.36 14.73
CA GLN A 176 -28.47 1.42 14.47
C GLN A 176 -28.83 1.45 12.98
N GLY A 177 -28.64 0.34 12.30
CA GLY A 177 -29.07 0.13 10.91
C GLY A 177 -27.96 0.01 9.87
N GLU A 178 -26.71 0.32 10.17
CA GLU A 178 -25.59 0.08 9.25
C GLU A 178 -24.89 -1.23 9.59
N ALA A 179 -24.76 -2.12 8.62
CA ALA A 179 -23.97 -3.34 8.79
C ALA A 179 -22.49 -2.93 8.90
N PRO A 180 -21.82 -3.11 10.04
CA PRO A 180 -20.45 -2.70 10.19
C PRO A 180 -19.57 -3.58 9.31
N PHE A 181 -18.83 -2.96 8.41
CA PHE A 181 -17.66 -3.51 7.73
C PHE A 181 -16.40 -2.93 8.37
N SER A 182 -15.27 -3.61 8.23
CA SER A 182 -13.98 -3.11 8.72
C SER A 182 -13.38 -2.14 7.72
N VAL A 183 -12.88 -1.02 8.20
CA VAL A 183 -12.15 -0.04 7.39
C VAL A 183 -10.72 0.09 7.93
N ASP A 184 -9.73 0.06 7.04
CA ASP A 184 -8.34 0.40 7.32
C ASP A 184 -7.92 1.50 6.35
N ALA A 185 -7.37 2.60 6.86
CA ALA A 185 -7.04 3.77 6.06
C ALA A 185 -5.64 4.29 6.38
N ASN A 186 -4.98 4.84 5.36
CA ASN A 186 -3.73 5.59 5.47
C ASN A 186 -3.61 6.57 4.30
N LEU A 187 -2.51 7.29 4.19
CA LEU A 187 -2.28 8.28 3.14
C LEU A 187 -2.41 7.70 1.72
N LEU A 188 -2.02 6.44 1.51
CA LEU A 188 -2.08 5.82 0.19
C LEU A 188 -3.48 5.35 -0.18
N HIS A 189 -4.21 4.73 0.76
CA HIS A 189 -5.50 4.10 0.46
C HIS A 189 -6.49 4.05 1.63
N SER A 190 -7.73 3.65 1.33
CA SER A 190 -8.62 2.98 2.26
C SER A 190 -8.98 1.59 1.76
N SER A 191 -9.23 0.66 2.68
CA SER A 191 -9.73 -0.67 2.39
C SER A 191 -10.97 -0.95 3.25
N SER A 192 -11.98 -1.57 2.66
CA SER A 192 -13.21 -1.99 3.33
C SER A 192 -13.45 -3.47 3.09
N GLU A 193 -13.72 -4.23 4.15
CA GLU A 193 -13.94 -5.67 4.05
C GLU A 193 -14.97 -6.18 5.08
N GLY A 194 -15.55 -7.33 4.80
CA GLY A 194 -16.44 -8.06 5.71
C GLY A 194 -17.93 -7.73 5.56
N LYS A 195 -18.76 -8.56 6.16
CA LYS A 195 -20.23 -8.47 6.23
C LYS A 195 -20.92 -8.30 4.88
N VAL A 196 -21.50 -7.13 4.58
CA VAL A 196 -22.19 -6.87 3.31
C VAL A 196 -21.30 -7.10 2.09
N LEU A 197 -19.97 -7.03 2.26
CA LEU A 197 -19.00 -7.22 1.20
C LEU A 197 -18.53 -8.68 1.04
N GLU A 198 -18.97 -9.62 1.89
CA GLU A 198 -18.53 -11.02 1.83
C GLU A 198 -19.08 -11.77 0.62
N ASP A 199 -20.25 -11.38 0.10
CA ASP A 199 -20.80 -11.93 -1.14
C ASP A 199 -20.23 -11.21 -2.36
N PRO A 200 -19.35 -11.85 -3.18
CA PRO A 200 -18.74 -11.20 -4.33
C PRO A 200 -19.73 -10.92 -5.47
N TRP A 201 -20.96 -11.42 -5.42
CA TRP A 201 -22.02 -11.09 -6.38
C TRP A 201 -22.80 -9.82 -6.03
N SER A 202 -22.72 -9.37 -4.78
CA SER A 202 -23.41 -8.18 -4.29
C SER A 202 -22.62 -6.94 -4.61
N GLU A 203 -23.23 -5.94 -5.29
CA GLU A 203 -22.62 -4.65 -5.52
C GLU A 203 -22.34 -3.93 -4.19
N PRO A 204 -21.13 -3.36 -3.99
CA PRO A 204 -20.85 -2.57 -2.80
C PRO A 204 -21.77 -1.35 -2.73
N PRO A 205 -22.50 -1.14 -1.61
CA PRO A 205 -23.27 0.08 -1.43
C PRO A 205 -22.38 1.34 -1.50
N GLU A 206 -22.90 2.45 -2.01
CA GLU A 206 -22.12 3.69 -2.20
C GLU A 206 -21.45 4.19 -0.89
N TYR A 207 -22.12 4.01 0.27
CA TYR A 207 -21.56 4.39 1.57
C TYR A 207 -20.26 3.68 1.97
N VAL A 208 -19.89 2.60 1.29
CA VAL A 208 -18.60 1.90 1.47
C VAL A 208 -17.45 2.74 0.96
N HIS A 209 -17.70 3.53 -0.08
CA HIS A 209 -16.72 4.45 -0.67
C HIS A 209 -16.68 5.74 0.14
N GLN A 210 -15.64 5.88 0.96
CA GLN A 210 -15.49 7.00 1.90
C GLN A 210 -14.49 8.05 1.43
N ARG A 211 -13.67 7.71 0.43
CA ARG A 211 -12.59 8.56 -0.07
C ARG A 211 -12.84 9.21 -1.42
N THR A 212 -13.77 8.68 -2.20
CA THR A 212 -14.00 9.15 -3.57
C THR A 212 -15.46 9.40 -3.81
N VAL A 213 -15.77 10.43 -4.58
CA VAL A 213 -17.11 10.60 -5.13
C VAL A 213 -17.39 9.49 -6.16
N SER A 214 -18.66 9.17 -6.37
CA SER A 214 -19.04 8.27 -7.45
C SER A 214 -18.54 8.81 -8.81
N PRO A 215 -17.95 7.99 -9.69
CA PRO A 215 -17.60 8.41 -11.04
C PRO A 215 -18.79 8.99 -11.81
N PHE A 216 -20.02 8.57 -11.48
CA PHE A 216 -21.25 9.11 -12.10
C PHE A 216 -21.56 10.52 -11.64
N ASP A 217 -21.18 10.88 -10.40
CA ASP A 217 -21.43 12.19 -9.79
C ASP A 217 -20.22 13.15 -9.93
N ALA A 218 -19.09 12.65 -10.45
CA ALA A 218 -17.90 13.46 -10.68
C ALA A 218 -18.12 14.51 -11.77
N PRO A 219 -17.35 15.64 -11.74
CA PRO A 219 -17.55 16.77 -12.67
C PRO A 219 -17.55 16.37 -14.14
N ASP A 220 -18.39 17.06 -14.94
CA ASP A 220 -18.45 16.89 -16.40
C ASP A 220 -17.29 17.57 -17.15
N GLN A 221 -16.49 18.37 -16.45
CA GLN A 221 -15.28 18.96 -17.00
C GLN A 221 -14.05 18.24 -16.46
N PRO A 222 -13.09 17.82 -17.33
CA PRO A 222 -11.87 17.17 -16.87
C PRO A 222 -10.98 18.15 -16.11
N THR A 223 -10.30 17.65 -15.08
CA THR A 223 -9.24 18.36 -14.38
C THR A 223 -7.91 18.06 -15.06
N GLU A 224 -7.20 19.10 -15.50
CA GLU A 224 -5.86 18.96 -16.10
C GLU A 224 -4.79 19.17 -15.03
N ILE A 225 -3.77 18.30 -15.01
CA ILE A 225 -2.62 18.40 -14.10
C ILE A 225 -1.34 18.02 -14.83
N THR A 226 -0.20 18.50 -14.27
CA THR A 226 1.14 18.10 -14.71
C THR A 226 1.95 17.62 -13.51
N ILE A 227 2.49 16.41 -13.58
CA ILE A 227 3.34 15.83 -12.55
C ILE A 227 4.78 15.81 -13.06
N GLY A 228 5.70 16.40 -12.28
CA GLY A 228 7.14 16.36 -12.53
C GLY A 228 7.81 15.20 -11.79
N PHE A 229 8.74 14.54 -12.46
CA PHE A 229 9.49 13.38 -11.95
C PHE A 229 11.00 13.64 -11.94
N LYS A 230 11.67 13.06 -10.93
CA LYS A 230 13.13 13.01 -10.83
C LYS A 230 13.54 11.67 -10.21
N ARG A 231 14.37 10.91 -10.92
CA ARG A 231 14.84 9.58 -10.51
C ARG A 231 13.67 8.62 -10.16
N GLY A 232 12.58 8.69 -10.93
CA GLY A 232 11.39 7.89 -10.75
C GLY A 232 10.41 8.39 -9.69
N ASP A 233 10.78 9.32 -8.83
CA ASP A 233 9.90 9.89 -7.82
C ASP A 233 9.19 11.13 -8.36
N ALA A 234 7.90 11.26 -8.04
CA ALA A 234 7.16 12.48 -8.30
C ALA A 234 7.63 13.57 -7.33
N VAL A 235 8.00 14.75 -7.86
CA VAL A 235 8.61 15.84 -7.10
C VAL A 235 7.87 17.16 -7.22
N SER A 236 6.92 17.27 -8.15
CA SER A 236 6.12 18.49 -8.32
C SER A 236 4.73 18.20 -8.90
N LEU A 237 3.79 19.07 -8.60
CA LEU A 237 2.45 19.12 -9.17
C LEU A 237 2.22 20.52 -9.73
N ASP A 238 1.86 20.63 -11.01
CA ASP A 238 1.63 21.88 -11.74
C ASP A 238 2.77 22.89 -11.61
N GLY A 239 4.02 22.38 -11.53
CA GLY A 239 5.24 23.17 -11.40
C GLY A 239 5.61 23.55 -9.95
N GLU A 240 4.75 23.29 -8.97
CA GLU A 240 5.04 23.49 -7.55
C GLU A 240 5.76 22.26 -6.98
N ALA A 241 6.94 22.47 -6.38
CA ALA A 241 7.70 21.41 -5.71
C ALA A 241 7.02 21.05 -4.37
N LEU A 242 6.72 19.78 -4.17
CA LEU A 242 6.03 19.26 -2.99
C LEU A 242 6.82 18.11 -2.36
N SER A 243 6.65 17.95 -1.04
CA SER A 243 7.16 16.76 -0.35
C SER A 243 6.36 15.52 -0.76
N PRO A 244 6.93 14.31 -0.62
CA PRO A 244 6.24 13.06 -0.93
C PRO A 244 4.85 12.93 -0.32
N ALA A 245 4.70 13.22 0.97
CA ALA A 245 3.41 13.13 1.65
C ALA A 245 2.43 14.20 1.15
N THR A 246 2.89 15.45 0.99
CA THR A 246 2.06 16.55 0.51
C THR A 246 1.59 16.32 -0.93
N LEU A 247 2.49 15.83 -1.80
CA LEU A 247 2.17 15.50 -3.18
C LEU A 247 1.11 14.38 -3.26
N LEU A 248 1.30 13.31 -2.49
CA LEU A 248 0.33 12.20 -2.47
C LEU A 248 -1.04 12.66 -1.91
N ALA A 249 -1.05 13.52 -0.88
CA ALA A 249 -2.28 14.11 -0.35
C ALA A 249 -3.02 14.96 -1.39
N ALA A 250 -2.30 15.83 -2.11
CA ALA A 250 -2.88 16.65 -3.18
C ALA A 250 -3.46 15.78 -4.32
N LEU A 251 -2.75 14.73 -4.71
CA LEU A 251 -3.25 13.78 -5.70
C LEU A 251 -4.47 12.98 -5.19
N ASN A 252 -4.53 12.69 -3.89
CA ASN A 252 -5.73 12.07 -3.30
C ASN A 252 -6.95 12.97 -3.40
N ASP A 253 -6.81 14.27 -3.13
CA ASP A 253 -7.91 15.23 -3.24
C ASP A 253 -8.40 15.34 -4.69
N LEU A 254 -7.48 15.46 -5.63
CA LEU A 254 -7.80 15.50 -7.06
C LEU A 254 -8.49 14.21 -7.54
N GLY A 255 -7.98 13.06 -7.11
CA GLY A 255 -8.56 11.76 -7.44
C GLY A 255 -9.92 11.54 -6.79
N ARG A 256 -10.09 11.96 -5.52
CA ARG A 256 -11.37 11.96 -4.81
C ARG A 256 -12.44 12.69 -5.63
N ASP A 257 -12.17 13.94 -5.99
CA ASP A 257 -13.13 14.81 -6.64
C ASP A 257 -13.49 14.35 -8.06
N ASN A 258 -12.62 13.56 -8.71
CA ASN A 258 -12.83 12.99 -10.03
C ASN A 258 -13.26 11.51 -10.02
N GLY A 259 -13.56 10.93 -8.85
CA GLY A 259 -14.06 9.56 -8.72
C GLY A 259 -13.02 8.48 -9.07
N ILE A 260 -11.72 8.77 -8.93
CA ILE A 260 -10.62 7.89 -9.35
C ILE A 260 -10.18 6.98 -8.22
N GLY A 261 -9.84 5.72 -8.55
CA GLY A 261 -9.11 4.82 -7.67
C GLY A 261 -9.95 3.80 -6.94
N ARG A 262 -11.21 3.58 -7.30
CA ARG A 262 -12.06 2.51 -6.78
C ARG A 262 -11.66 1.16 -7.36
N LEU A 263 -11.53 0.15 -6.51
CA LEU A 263 -11.20 -1.23 -6.90
C LEU A 263 -11.99 -2.22 -6.05
N ASP A 264 -12.70 -3.12 -6.69
CA ASP A 264 -13.33 -4.30 -6.10
C ASP A 264 -12.49 -5.52 -6.47
N LEU A 265 -11.90 -6.19 -5.50
CA LEU A 265 -10.95 -7.26 -5.73
C LEU A 265 -11.23 -8.47 -4.84
N VAL A 266 -11.23 -9.66 -5.45
CA VAL A 266 -11.11 -10.93 -4.73
C VAL A 266 -9.65 -11.38 -4.82
N GLU A 267 -8.91 -11.16 -3.75
CA GLU A 267 -7.47 -11.43 -3.67
C GLU A 267 -7.15 -12.76 -2.99
N ASN A 268 -5.95 -13.28 -3.24
CA ASN A 268 -5.43 -14.47 -2.56
C ASN A 268 -4.57 -14.06 -1.37
N ARG A 269 -5.06 -14.27 -0.15
CA ARG A 269 -4.30 -14.01 1.08
C ARG A 269 -3.13 -14.98 1.22
N PHE A 270 -2.03 -14.51 1.77
CA PHE A 270 -0.84 -15.33 2.04
C PHE A 270 -1.13 -16.47 3.01
N VAL A 271 -2.06 -16.27 3.93
CA VAL A 271 -2.56 -17.32 4.84
C VAL A 271 -3.46 -18.38 4.17
N GLY A 272 -3.63 -18.32 2.83
CA GLY A 272 -4.18 -19.41 2.01
C GLY A 272 -5.68 -19.32 1.69
N MET A 273 -6.35 -18.22 1.99
CA MET A 273 -7.78 -18.03 1.66
C MET A 273 -7.99 -16.89 0.67
N LYS A 274 -9.09 -16.93 -0.06
CA LYS A 274 -9.57 -15.78 -0.85
C LYS A 274 -10.33 -14.81 0.04
N SER A 275 -10.18 -13.51 -0.22
CA SER A 275 -10.91 -12.47 0.47
C SER A 275 -11.29 -11.38 -0.50
N ARG A 276 -12.51 -10.84 -0.37
CA ARG A 276 -12.91 -9.64 -1.11
C ARG A 276 -12.60 -8.40 -0.31
N GLY A 277 -11.97 -7.42 -0.95
CA GLY A 277 -11.73 -6.08 -0.43
C GLY A 277 -12.20 -5.02 -1.42
N ILE A 278 -12.78 -3.95 -0.89
CA ILE A 278 -13.10 -2.74 -1.66
C ILE A 278 -12.06 -1.70 -1.29
N TYR A 279 -11.32 -1.26 -2.28
CA TYR A 279 -10.19 -0.34 -2.11
C TYR A 279 -10.46 1.00 -2.79
N GLU A 280 -9.96 2.06 -2.19
CA GLU A 280 -9.94 3.40 -2.78
C GLU A 280 -8.51 3.94 -2.68
N THR A 281 -7.87 4.14 -3.83
CA THR A 281 -6.47 4.55 -3.92
C THR A 281 -6.34 5.71 -4.92
N PRO A 282 -6.97 6.88 -4.66
CA PRO A 282 -7.13 7.93 -5.65
C PRO A 282 -5.80 8.49 -6.15
N GLY A 283 -4.96 9.01 -5.27
CA GLY A 283 -3.64 9.57 -5.63
C GLY A 283 -2.68 8.52 -6.17
N GLY A 284 -2.70 7.32 -5.58
CA GLY A 284 -1.86 6.21 -6.05
C GLY A 284 -2.18 5.77 -7.47
N THR A 285 -3.46 5.75 -7.85
CA THR A 285 -3.91 5.42 -9.22
C THR A 285 -3.44 6.47 -10.23
N ILE A 286 -3.50 7.76 -9.86
CA ILE A 286 -2.96 8.85 -10.70
C ILE A 286 -1.44 8.69 -10.83
N LEU A 287 -0.75 8.47 -9.72
CA LEU A 287 0.70 8.42 -9.67
C LEU A 287 1.28 7.26 -10.48
N ILE A 288 0.70 6.05 -10.39
CA ILE A 288 1.20 4.91 -11.17
C ILE A 288 0.99 5.09 -12.68
N ALA A 289 -0.12 5.70 -13.09
CA ALA A 289 -0.37 6.01 -14.49
C ALA A 289 0.66 7.03 -15.04
N ALA A 290 0.97 8.07 -14.26
CA ALA A 290 1.95 9.08 -14.62
C ALA A 290 3.39 8.49 -14.64
N HIS A 291 3.74 7.70 -13.64
CA HIS A 291 5.06 7.06 -13.56
C HIS A 291 5.32 6.13 -14.74
N ARG A 292 4.37 5.27 -15.08
CA ARG A 292 4.46 4.42 -16.28
C ARG A 292 4.60 5.24 -17.57
N ALA A 293 3.94 6.41 -17.64
CA ALA A 293 4.03 7.27 -18.81
C ALA A 293 5.42 7.89 -18.97
N ILE A 294 6.08 8.34 -17.90
CA ILE A 294 7.44 8.89 -18.00
C ILE A 294 8.46 7.79 -18.27
N GLU A 295 8.33 6.61 -17.67
CA GLU A 295 9.21 5.46 -17.95
C GLU A 295 9.18 5.06 -19.42
N SER A 296 8.05 5.19 -20.09
CA SER A 296 7.92 4.85 -21.52
C SER A 296 8.81 5.69 -22.44
N LEU A 297 9.28 6.85 -21.99
CA LEU A 297 10.25 7.68 -22.72
C LEU A 297 11.71 7.38 -22.36
N THR A 298 11.97 6.98 -21.11
CA THR A 298 13.30 7.03 -20.51
C THR A 298 13.94 5.66 -20.30
N LEU A 299 13.16 4.59 -20.27
CA LEU A 299 13.69 3.23 -20.20
C LEU A 299 13.83 2.61 -21.59
N ASP A 300 14.97 1.97 -21.83
CA ASP A 300 15.09 1.12 -23.02
C ASP A 300 14.20 -0.14 -22.89
N ARG A 301 13.92 -0.77 -24.02
CA ARG A 301 13.04 -1.93 -24.12
C ARG A 301 13.45 -3.07 -23.18
N GLY A 302 14.75 -3.37 -23.10
CA GLY A 302 15.25 -4.49 -22.30
C GLY A 302 15.08 -4.24 -20.81
N ALA A 303 15.44 -3.04 -20.34
CA ALA A 303 15.28 -2.63 -18.94
C ALA A 303 13.80 -2.56 -18.53
N ALA A 304 12.94 -2.00 -19.38
CA ALA A 304 11.50 -1.92 -19.13
C ALA A 304 10.86 -3.30 -18.97
N HIS A 305 11.16 -4.24 -19.88
CA HIS A 305 10.63 -5.61 -19.82
C HIS A 305 11.16 -6.37 -18.60
N LEU A 306 12.46 -6.27 -18.29
CA LEU A 306 13.04 -6.92 -17.10
C LEU A 306 12.36 -6.41 -15.82
N LYS A 307 12.15 -5.10 -15.71
CA LYS A 307 11.46 -4.50 -14.58
C LYS A 307 10.02 -5.01 -14.44
N ASP A 308 9.28 -5.10 -15.56
CA ASP A 308 7.92 -5.62 -15.57
C ASP A 308 7.85 -7.12 -15.22
N GLU A 309 8.84 -7.92 -15.57
CA GLU A 309 8.94 -9.33 -15.17
C GLU A 309 9.17 -9.49 -13.66
N LEU A 310 9.93 -8.56 -13.03
CA LEU A 310 10.25 -8.60 -11.61
C LEU A 310 9.16 -7.99 -10.72
N MET A 311 8.31 -7.11 -11.26
CA MET A 311 7.28 -6.41 -10.51
C MET A 311 6.33 -7.35 -9.75
N PRO A 312 5.81 -8.46 -10.31
CA PRO A 312 4.92 -9.36 -9.56
C PRO A 312 5.62 -9.98 -8.36
N ARG A 313 6.90 -10.33 -8.49
CA ARG A 313 7.68 -10.89 -7.38
C ARG A 313 7.92 -9.85 -6.29
N TYR A 314 8.24 -8.62 -6.66
CA TYR A 314 8.40 -7.51 -5.72
C TYR A 314 7.09 -7.23 -4.97
N ALA A 315 5.96 -7.15 -5.68
CA ALA A 315 4.64 -6.94 -5.08
C ALA A 315 4.25 -8.09 -4.13
N GLU A 316 4.54 -9.33 -4.50
CA GLU A 316 4.30 -10.50 -3.65
C GLU A 316 5.10 -10.44 -2.33
N LEU A 317 6.37 -10.03 -2.37
CA LEU A 317 7.19 -9.88 -1.17
C LEU A 317 6.59 -8.85 -0.20
N ILE A 318 6.13 -7.70 -0.72
CA ILE A 318 5.46 -6.69 0.11
C ILE A 318 4.15 -7.24 0.68
N TYR A 319 3.33 -7.84 -0.17
CA TYR A 319 2.02 -8.38 0.23
C TYR A 319 2.16 -9.41 1.35
N ASN A 320 3.18 -10.27 1.28
CA ASN A 320 3.47 -11.35 2.22
C ASN A 320 4.21 -10.88 3.47
N GLY A 321 4.61 -9.60 3.60
CA GLY A 321 5.26 -9.04 4.80
C GLY A 321 6.78 -9.11 4.79
N PHE A 322 7.42 -9.37 3.65
CA PHE A 322 8.88 -9.48 3.52
C PHE A 322 9.56 -8.15 3.15
N TRP A 323 9.07 -7.02 3.66
CA TRP A 323 9.65 -5.70 3.38
C TRP A 323 11.14 -5.62 3.73
N PHE A 324 11.55 -6.17 4.86
CA PHE A 324 12.92 -6.15 5.34
C PHE A 324 13.74 -7.41 4.94
N SER A 325 13.31 -8.14 3.91
CA SER A 325 14.03 -9.32 3.45
C SER A 325 15.15 -8.96 2.46
N PRO A 326 16.26 -9.74 2.44
CA PRO A 326 17.36 -9.51 1.50
C PRO A 326 16.94 -9.52 0.03
N GLU A 327 16.01 -10.40 -0.36
CA GLU A 327 15.52 -10.47 -1.73
C GLU A 327 14.73 -9.22 -2.15
N ARG A 328 13.94 -8.62 -1.24
CA ARG A 328 13.26 -7.35 -1.54
C ARG A 328 14.29 -6.23 -1.69
N GLU A 329 15.33 -6.18 -0.85
CA GLU A 329 16.40 -5.18 -0.93
C GLU A 329 17.19 -5.29 -2.22
N MET A 330 17.50 -6.51 -2.66
CA MET A 330 18.18 -6.75 -3.95
C MET A 330 17.32 -6.28 -5.13
N LEU A 331 16.01 -6.58 -5.12
CA LEU A 331 15.08 -6.10 -6.13
C LEU A 331 14.97 -4.57 -6.11
N GLN A 332 14.92 -3.96 -4.92
CA GLN A 332 14.88 -2.50 -4.79
C GLN A 332 16.12 -1.85 -5.40
N ALA A 333 17.31 -2.39 -5.14
CA ALA A 333 18.56 -1.85 -5.72
C ALA A 333 18.55 -1.91 -7.26
N LEU A 334 18.02 -2.99 -7.85
CA LEU A 334 17.85 -3.11 -9.30
C LEU A 334 16.84 -2.09 -9.82
N ILE A 335 15.69 -1.96 -9.14
CA ILE A 335 14.64 -1.01 -9.48
C ILE A 335 15.20 0.41 -9.42
N ASP A 336 15.85 0.79 -8.33
CA ASP A 336 16.41 2.13 -8.13
C ASP A 336 17.46 2.47 -9.20
N ARG A 337 18.29 1.49 -9.60
CA ARG A 337 19.22 1.65 -10.71
C ARG A 337 18.50 1.96 -12.03
N SER A 338 17.37 1.34 -12.28
CA SER A 338 16.57 1.58 -13.50
C SER A 338 15.97 2.99 -13.54
N GLN A 339 15.81 3.64 -12.37
CA GLN A 339 15.13 4.92 -12.24
C GLN A 339 16.07 6.14 -12.36
N GLU A 340 17.38 5.95 -12.46
CA GLU A 340 18.36 7.06 -12.44
C GLU A 340 18.11 8.14 -13.50
N ASP A 341 17.65 7.76 -14.69
CA ASP A 341 17.33 8.65 -15.80
C ASP A 341 15.81 8.83 -16.02
N VAL A 342 14.97 8.32 -15.10
CA VAL A 342 13.52 8.50 -15.17
C VAL A 342 13.17 9.87 -14.59
N GLU A 343 13.19 10.90 -15.46
CA GLU A 343 12.89 12.29 -15.11
C GLU A 343 12.14 13.00 -16.23
N GLY A 344 11.40 14.04 -15.89
CA GLY A 344 10.63 14.83 -16.84
C GLY A 344 9.23 15.15 -16.34
N GLU A 345 8.31 15.41 -17.22
CA GLU A 345 6.94 15.81 -16.90
C GLU A 345 5.90 14.99 -17.65
N VAL A 346 4.80 14.70 -16.96
CA VAL A 346 3.62 14.04 -17.53
C VAL A 346 2.39 14.88 -17.30
N ARG A 347 1.65 15.15 -18.37
CA ARG A 347 0.37 15.86 -18.34
C ARG A 347 -0.78 14.88 -18.42
N LEU A 348 -1.73 15.05 -17.51
CA LEU A 348 -2.89 14.18 -17.35
C LEU A 348 -4.19 14.96 -17.42
N LYS A 349 -5.26 14.28 -17.85
CA LYS A 349 -6.66 14.66 -17.62
C LYS A 349 -7.30 13.65 -16.69
N LEU A 350 -7.89 14.14 -15.61
CA LEU A 350 -8.66 13.38 -14.64
C LEU A 350 -10.14 13.56 -14.97
N TYR A 351 -10.85 12.47 -15.22
CA TYR A 351 -12.23 12.57 -15.65
C TYR A 351 -13.03 11.31 -15.32
N LYS A 352 -14.03 11.45 -14.47
CA LYS A 352 -15.04 10.39 -14.18
C LYS A 352 -14.42 9.01 -14.00
N GLY A 353 -13.55 8.87 -13.01
CA GLY A 353 -12.87 7.62 -12.68
C GLY A 353 -11.65 7.28 -13.55
N ASN A 354 -11.33 8.07 -14.56
CA ASN A 354 -10.25 7.79 -15.50
C ASN A 354 -9.07 8.75 -15.34
N VAL A 355 -7.87 8.21 -15.54
CA VAL A 355 -6.62 8.95 -15.67
C VAL A 355 -6.16 8.84 -17.12
N ILE A 356 -6.16 9.96 -17.85
CA ILE A 356 -5.86 10.02 -19.27
C ILE A 356 -4.53 10.75 -19.46
N VAL A 357 -3.52 10.06 -19.98
CA VAL A 357 -2.23 10.67 -20.32
C VAL A 357 -2.38 11.49 -21.59
N THR A 358 -2.13 12.81 -21.52
CA THR A 358 -2.26 13.73 -22.65
C THR A 358 -0.93 14.25 -23.19
N GLY A 359 0.16 14.05 -22.45
CA GLY A 359 1.50 14.43 -22.89
C GLY A 359 2.56 13.96 -21.93
N ARG A 360 3.78 13.81 -22.43
CA ARG A 360 4.96 13.48 -21.64
C ARG A 360 6.18 14.10 -22.31
N ARG A 361 7.15 14.54 -21.51
CA ARG A 361 8.41 15.08 -22.01
C ARG A 361 9.55 14.80 -21.04
N SER A 362 10.74 14.57 -21.58
CA SER A 362 11.96 14.32 -20.79
C SER A 362 13.19 14.77 -21.55
N GLY A 363 14.14 15.39 -20.85
CA GLY A 363 15.48 15.64 -21.38
C GLY A 363 16.32 14.35 -21.55
N LYS A 364 15.86 13.24 -20.96
CA LYS A 364 16.46 11.89 -21.03
C LYS A 364 15.67 10.95 -21.97
N SER A 365 14.82 11.50 -22.82
CA SER A 365 13.99 10.71 -23.73
C SER A 365 14.83 9.87 -24.68
N LEU A 366 14.46 8.59 -24.80
CA LEU A 366 14.97 7.69 -25.85
C LEU A 366 14.07 7.70 -27.12
N TYR A 367 12.98 8.42 -27.08
CA TYR A 367 12.11 8.61 -28.24
C TYR A 367 12.77 9.62 -29.21
N SER A 368 12.92 9.20 -30.45
CA SER A 368 13.55 10.02 -31.50
C SER A 368 12.54 10.22 -32.65
N ASP A 369 12.08 11.45 -32.83
CA ASP A 369 11.19 11.79 -33.94
C ASP A 369 11.78 11.42 -35.30
N ALA A 370 13.11 11.61 -35.46
CA ALA A 370 13.80 11.30 -36.72
C ALA A 370 13.78 9.81 -37.06
N LEU A 371 13.78 8.91 -36.04
CA LEU A 371 13.77 7.44 -36.26
C LEU A 371 12.36 6.89 -36.49
N VAL A 372 11.32 7.55 -35.98
CA VAL A 372 9.93 7.01 -36.01
C VAL A 372 9.02 7.74 -36.98
N THR A 373 9.52 8.79 -37.63
CA THR A 373 8.74 9.55 -38.61
C THR A 373 8.32 8.69 -39.80
N PHE A 374 7.12 8.95 -40.35
CA PHE A 374 6.67 8.40 -41.63
C PHE A 374 7.07 9.29 -42.82
N GLU A 375 7.67 10.45 -42.54
CA GLU A 375 8.24 11.32 -43.54
C GLU A 375 9.69 10.95 -43.86
N ASP A 376 10.40 11.73 -44.66
CA ASP A 376 11.83 11.52 -44.97
C ASP A 376 12.66 11.67 -43.68
N ASP A 377 13.28 10.58 -43.27
CA ASP A 377 14.17 10.51 -42.09
C ASP A 377 15.63 10.93 -42.41
N HIS A 378 15.88 11.38 -43.63
CA HIS A 378 17.21 11.77 -44.12
C HIS A 378 18.29 10.70 -43.93
N GLY A 379 17.89 9.44 -43.94
CA GLY A 379 18.79 8.26 -43.81
C GLY A 379 19.13 7.92 -42.35
N ALA A 380 18.33 8.36 -41.37
CA ALA A 380 18.52 7.98 -39.97
C ALA A 380 18.30 6.49 -39.74
N TYR A 381 17.48 5.81 -40.56
CA TYR A 381 17.20 4.37 -40.50
C TYR A 381 17.21 3.73 -41.88
N ASP A 382 18.00 2.65 -42.10
CA ASP A 382 17.94 1.87 -43.32
C ASP A 382 16.90 0.74 -43.19
N GLN A 383 15.76 0.90 -43.85
CA GLN A 383 14.65 -0.08 -43.81
C GLN A 383 15.08 -1.48 -44.37
N LYS A 384 16.17 -1.56 -45.15
CA LYS A 384 16.67 -2.82 -45.69
C LYS A 384 17.21 -3.76 -44.61
N ASP A 385 17.71 -3.23 -43.51
CA ASP A 385 18.24 -4.01 -42.38
C ASP A 385 17.15 -4.90 -41.76
N ALA A 386 15.92 -4.45 -41.77
CA ALA A 386 14.77 -5.21 -41.27
C ALA A 386 14.61 -6.56 -42.02
N ALA A 387 14.90 -6.63 -43.32
CA ALA A 387 14.76 -7.86 -44.11
C ALA A 387 15.70 -8.97 -43.64
N GLY A 388 16.94 -8.63 -43.28
CA GLY A 388 17.92 -9.58 -42.72
C GLY A 388 17.49 -10.10 -41.35
N PHE A 389 17.13 -9.19 -40.46
CA PHE A 389 16.63 -9.49 -39.11
C PHE A 389 15.40 -10.41 -39.14
N ILE A 390 14.41 -10.10 -39.99
CA ILE A 390 13.19 -10.93 -40.15
C ILE A 390 13.52 -12.32 -40.67
N ARG A 391 14.40 -12.46 -41.68
CA ARG A 391 14.82 -13.75 -42.22
C ARG A 391 15.44 -14.66 -41.18
N LEU A 392 16.35 -14.13 -40.34
CA LEU A 392 16.99 -14.88 -39.27
C LEU A 392 15.98 -15.32 -38.20
N ASN A 393 15.11 -14.43 -37.74
CA ASN A 393 14.07 -14.76 -36.76
C ASN A 393 13.03 -15.74 -37.31
N ALA A 394 12.79 -15.74 -38.63
CA ALA A 394 11.86 -16.64 -39.29
C ALA A 394 12.41 -18.07 -39.44
N LEU A 395 13.72 -18.34 -39.33
CA LEU A 395 14.30 -19.66 -39.55
C LEU A 395 13.61 -20.75 -38.73
N ARG A 396 13.50 -20.57 -37.41
CA ARG A 396 12.83 -21.55 -36.54
C ARG A 396 11.37 -21.79 -36.94
N LEU A 397 10.64 -20.75 -37.32
CA LEU A 397 9.22 -20.83 -37.70
C LEU A 397 9.04 -21.57 -39.01
N ARG A 398 9.91 -21.31 -40.01
CA ARG A 398 9.93 -22.01 -41.29
C ARG A 398 10.26 -23.49 -41.13
N THR A 399 11.26 -23.83 -40.30
CA THR A 399 11.62 -25.21 -39.98
C THR A 399 10.48 -25.98 -39.35
N LEU A 400 9.81 -25.36 -38.35
CA LEU A 400 8.64 -25.95 -37.69
C LEU A 400 7.45 -26.12 -38.65
N ALA A 401 7.21 -25.15 -39.54
CA ALA A 401 6.13 -25.23 -40.53
C ALA A 401 6.41 -26.29 -41.58
N ALA A 402 7.67 -26.43 -42.03
CA ALA A 402 8.06 -27.51 -42.99
C ALA A 402 7.82 -28.90 -42.39
N ARG A 403 8.18 -29.11 -41.10
CA ARG A 403 7.96 -30.40 -40.42
C ARG A 403 6.48 -30.79 -40.30
N LYS A 404 5.56 -29.80 -40.22
CA LYS A 404 4.12 -30.06 -40.14
C LYS A 404 3.50 -30.45 -41.53
N ARG A 405 4.21 -30.20 -42.60
CA ARG A 405 3.74 -30.47 -43.97
C ARG A 405 4.23 -31.82 -44.54
N GLY A 406 5.26 -32.41 -43.96
CA GLY A 406 5.73 -33.75 -44.20
C GLY A 406 5.22 -34.72 -43.15
#